data_11b759a5a77613ca6f86749c6da98b59
#
_entry.id   11b759a5a77613ca6f86749c6da98b59
#
_cell.length_a   1.000
_cell.length_b   1.000
_cell.length_c   1.000
_cell.angle_alpha   90.00
_cell.angle_beta   90.00
_cell.angle_gamma   90.00
#
_symmetry.space_group_name_H-M   'P 1'
#
loop_
_entity.id
_entity.type
_entity.pdbx_description
1 polymer ?
#
loop_
_entity_poly.entity_id
_entity_poly.type
_entity_poly.pdbx_seq_one_letter_code
_entity_poly.pdbx_strand_id
1 'polypeptide(L)'
;MPLRNIPIRRKLMFIILATSGVVMLLMRTAFFTYEYLAFRQLIQRHVSSLGTVLAANTSAALAFSNQEDAREILSALRGEPEMIAAAIYNENGHLFAYFPETLNPAKLPATAGRERYQFVGTTLAGFEPIRVRDRTLGHLYLEFDTSGIVRAWIWDSAKIGLAVMGAILL
;
A
#
# COMPACT_ATOMS: atom_id res chain seq x y z
N MET A 1 31.22 0.90 -39.56
CA MET A 1 30.12 1.78 -39.16
C MET A 1 29.26 2.06 -40.41
N PRO A 2 28.03 1.55 -40.53
CA PRO A 2 27.27 1.51 -41.82
C PRO A 2 26.41 2.76 -42.07
N LEU A 3 26.67 3.91 -41.46
CA LEU A 3 25.82 5.11 -41.57
C LEU A 3 26.20 6.06 -42.72
N ARG A 4 27.22 5.71 -43.57
CA ARG A 4 27.75 6.65 -44.57
C ARG A 4 26.94 6.75 -45.87
N ASN A 5 26.05 5.80 -46.18
CA ASN A 5 25.32 5.74 -47.44
C ASN A 5 23.79 5.90 -47.33
N ILE A 6 23.27 6.42 -46.22
CA ILE A 6 21.83 6.63 -46.05
C ILE A 6 21.47 8.05 -46.54
N PRO A 7 20.41 8.22 -47.38
CA PRO A 7 19.98 9.53 -47.83
C PRO A 7 19.63 10.45 -46.65
N ILE A 8 19.99 11.72 -46.76
CA ILE A 8 19.85 12.74 -45.70
C ILE A 8 18.48 12.74 -45.10
N ARG A 9 17.42 12.57 -45.88
CA ARG A 9 16.03 12.50 -45.43
C ARG A 9 15.80 11.38 -44.41
N ARG A 10 16.38 10.19 -44.59
CA ARG A 10 16.26 9.06 -43.67
C ARG A 10 17.05 9.29 -42.39
N LYS A 11 18.20 9.94 -42.46
CA LYS A 11 18.99 10.32 -41.28
C LYS A 11 18.21 11.32 -40.40
N LEU A 12 17.60 12.33 -41.03
CA LEU A 12 16.83 13.34 -40.34
C LEU A 12 15.60 12.72 -39.64
N MET A 13 14.87 11.84 -40.36
CA MET A 13 13.73 11.14 -39.82
C MET A 13 14.10 10.24 -38.64
N PHE A 14 15.24 9.54 -38.74
CA PHE A 14 15.73 8.70 -37.64
C PHE A 14 16.14 9.50 -36.42
N ILE A 15 16.77 10.67 -36.58
CA ILE A 15 17.14 11.55 -35.47
C ILE A 15 15.87 12.08 -34.77
N ILE A 16 14.89 12.56 -35.52
CA ILE A 16 13.63 13.06 -34.97
C ILE A 16 12.91 11.96 -34.22
N LEU A 17 12.79 10.76 -34.81
CA LEU A 17 12.12 9.63 -34.16
C LEU A 17 12.86 9.19 -32.89
N ALA A 18 14.20 9.14 -32.93
CA ALA A 18 15.00 8.76 -31.77
C ALA A 18 14.88 9.79 -30.63
N THR A 19 14.99 11.09 -30.94
CA THR A 19 14.87 12.15 -29.93
C THR A 19 13.48 12.18 -29.33
N SER A 20 12.41 12.07 -30.15
CA SER A 20 11.04 12.01 -29.67
C SER A 20 10.80 10.78 -28.82
N GLY A 21 11.33 9.61 -29.21
CA GLY A 21 11.25 8.38 -28.45
C GLY A 21 11.94 8.48 -27.08
N VAL A 22 13.14 9.08 -27.03
CA VAL A 22 13.85 9.29 -25.75
C VAL A 22 13.07 10.23 -24.82
N VAL A 23 12.58 11.36 -25.35
CA VAL A 23 11.79 12.31 -24.56
C VAL A 23 10.53 11.64 -23.99
N MET A 24 9.83 10.87 -24.83
CA MET A 24 8.62 10.16 -24.42
C MET A 24 8.92 9.10 -23.35
N LEU A 25 10.02 8.38 -23.46
CA LEU A 25 10.44 7.38 -22.50
C LEU A 25 10.78 8.02 -21.16
N LEU A 26 11.48 9.14 -21.16
CA LEU A 26 11.79 9.92 -19.94
C LEU A 26 10.54 10.44 -19.28
N MET A 27 9.62 11.02 -20.06
CA MET A 27 8.34 11.52 -19.54
C MET A 27 7.48 10.40 -18.95
N ARG A 28 7.42 9.26 -19.62
CA ARG A 28 6.70 8.08 -19.14
C ARG A 28 7.28 7.56 -17.83
N THR A 29 8.60 7.49 -17.73
CA THR A 29 9.30 7.03 -16.51
C THR A 29 9.03 7.98 -15.35
N ALA A 30 9.15 9.30 -15.58
CA ALA A 30 8.89 10.31 -14.56
C ALA A 30 7.43 10.25 -14.06
N PHE A 31 6.48 10.12 -14.99
CA PHE A 31 5.05 10.03 -14.66
C PHE A 31 4.74 8.76 -13.88
N PHE A 32 5.28 7.62 -14.30
CA PHE A 32 5.12 6.35 -13.61
C PHE A 32 5.66 6.39 -12.17
N THR A 33 6.83 7.00 -11.99
CA THR A 33 7.44 7.16 -10.66
C THR A 33 6.56 8.03 -9.76
N TYR A 34 6.06 9.14 -10.30
CA TYR A 34 5.15 10.03 -9.57
C TYR A 34 3.85 9.32 -9.16
N GLU A 35 3.19 8.62 -10.09
CA GLU A 35 1.97 7.87 -9.81
C GLU A 35 2.20 6.80 -8.74
N TYR A 36 3.31 6.06 -8.82
CA TYR A 36 3.64 5.03 -7.84
C TYR A 36 3.81 5.60 -6.42
N LEU A 37 4.50 6.74 -6.29
CA LEU A 37 4.67 7.40 -5.00
C LEU A 37 3.34 7.95 -4.45
N ALA A 38 2.54 8.57 -5.30
CA ALA A 38 1.21 9.09 -4.95
C ALA A 38 0.27 7.97 -4.49
N PHE A 39 0.29 6.84 -5.19
CA PHE A 39 -0.48 5.65 -4.86
C PHE A 39 -0.11 5.09 -3.47
N ARG A 40 1.19 4.96 -3.18
CA ARG A 40 1.66 4.50 -1.85
C ARG A 40 1.19 5.42 -0.72
N GLN A 41 1.23 6.73 -0.94
CA GLN A 41 0.73 7.70 0.05
C GLN A 41 -0.78 7.60 0.26
N LEU A 42 -1.54 7.38 -0.82
CA LEU A 42 -2.99 7.23 -0.74
C LEU A 42 -3.39 6.01 0.10
N ILE A 43 -2.78 4.85 -0.17
CA ILE A 43 -3.03 3.62 0.60
C ILE A 43 -2.65 3.82 2.07
N GLN A 44 -1.48 4.40 2.33
CA GLN A 44 -1.04 4.63 3.70
C GLN A 44 -2.03 5.52 4.47
N ARG A 45 -2.56 6.58 3.84
CA ARG A 45 -3.57 7.44 4.46
C ARG A 45 -4.89 6.70 4.70
N HIS A 46 -5.32 5.88 3.74
CA HIS A 46 -6.55 5.10 3.87
C HIS A 46 -6.46 4.11 5.04
N VAL A 47 -5.37 3.34 5.11
CA VAL A 47 -5.15 2.38 6.19
C VAL A 47 -5.00 3.08 7.55
N SER A 48 -4.29 4.22 7.61
CA SER A 48 -4.20 5.01 8.85
C SER A 48 -5.55 5.54 9.30
N SER A 49 -6.40 6.00 8.37
CA SER A 49 -7.76 6.44 8.70
C SER A 49 -8.62 5.31 9.24
N LEU A 50 -8.59 4.13 8.62
CA LEU A 50 -9.25 2.92 9.14
C LEU A 50 -8.71 2.54 10.52
N GLY A 51 -7.40 2.57 10.68
CA GLY A 51 -6.73 2.30 11.96
C GLY A 51 -7.20 3.22 13.07
N THR A 52 -7.30 4.52 12.79
CA THR A 52 -7.76 5.51 13.76
C THR A 52 -9.22 5.26 14.19
N VAL A 53 -10.10 4.95 13.24
CA VAL A 53 -11.52 4.63 13.54
C VAL A 53 -11.64 3.35 14.37
N LEU A 54 -10.90 2.30 13.97
CA LEU A 54 -10.88 1.03 14.71
C LEU A 54 -10.31 1.20 16.13
N ALA A 55 -9.20 1.94 16.25
CA ALA A 55 -8.57 2.23 17.54
C ALA A 55 -9.55 2.95 18.48
N ALA A 56 -10.33 3.92 17.97
CA ALA A 56 -11.35 4.60 18.72
C ALA A 56 -12.46 3.63 19.19
N ASN A 57 -12.95 2.77 18.28
CA ASN A 57 -14.02 1.81 18.58
C ASN A 57 -13.57 0.71 19.57
N THR A 58 -12.30 0.30 19.51
CA THR A 58 -11.75 -0.74 20.40
C THR A 58 -11.35 -0.21 21.77
N SER A 59 -11.33 1.09 21.97
CA SER A 59 -10.89 1.72 23.20
C SER A 59 -11.71 1.30 24.42
N ALA A 60 -13.03 1.17 24.28
CA ALA A 60 -13.93 0.71 25.36
C ALA A 60 -13.68 -0.78 25.67
N ALA A 61 -13.60 -1.63 24.65
CA ALA A 61 -13.33 -3.05 24.83
C ALA A 61 -12.02 -3.29 25.59
N LEU A 62 -10.98 -2.52 25.25
CA LEU A 62 -9.69 -2.61 25.93
C LEU A 62 -9.74 -2.06 27.37
N ALA A 63 -10.43 -0.92 27.60
CA ALA A 63 -10.58 -0.31 28.92
C ALA A 63 -11.31 -1.23 29.91
N PHE A 64 -12.30 -1.99 29.44
CA PHE A 64 -13.08 -2.94 30.25
C PHE A 64 -12.55 -4.39 30.17
N SER A 65 -11.40 -4.61 29.53
CA SER A 65 -10.79 -5.93 29.32
C SER A 65 -11.74 -6.96 28.68
N ASN A 66 -12.65 -6.49 27.81
CA ASN A 66 -13.61 -7.34 27.11
C ASN A 66 -13.02 -7.82 25.77
N GLN A 67 -12.44 -9.03 25.77
CA GLN A 67 -11.85 -9.62 24.58
C GLN A 67 -12.87 -9.99 23.51
N GLU A 68 -14.09 -10.31 23.91
CA GLU A 68 -15.14 -10.73 22.96
C GLU A 68 -15.59 -9.55 22.11
N ASP A 69 -15.87 -8.41 22.73
CA ASP A 69 -16.18 -7.16 22.02
C ASP A 69 -15.03 -6.74 21.11
N ALA A 70 -13.77 -6.88 21.57
CA ALA A 70 -12.61 -6.57 20.78
C ALA A 70 -12.52 -7.44 19.51
N ARG A 71 -12.80 -8.75 19.60
CA ARG A 71 -12.85 -9.67 18.46
C ARG A 71 -14.01 -9.34 17.52
N GLU A 72 -15.18 -9.01 18.08
CA GLU A 72 -16.34 -8.62 17.27
C GLU A 72 -16.02 -7.37 16.45
N ILE A 73 -15.43 -6.33 17.04
CA ILE A 73 -15.00 -5.12 16.34
C ILE A 73 -13.99 -5.45 15.25
N LEU A 74 -12.97 -6.29 15.53
CA LEU A 74 -12.00 -6.72 14.51
C LEU A 74 -12.65 -7.56 13.41
N SER A 75 -13.73 -8.28 13.70
CA SER A 75 -14.44 -9.10 12.71
C SER A 75 -15.09 -8.24 11.60
N ALA A 76 -15.35 -6.96 11.86
CA ALA A 76 -15.84 -6.02 10.85
C ALA A 76 -14.85 -5.87 9.68
N LEU A 77 -13.54 -6.15 9.93
CA LEU A 77 -12.51 -6.18 8.90
C LEU A 77 -12.63 -7.34 7.91
N ARG A 78 -13.55 -8.28 8.13
CA ARG A 78 -13.84 -9.37 7.19
C ARG A 78 -14.29 -8.85 5.81
N GLY A 79 -14.81 -7.62 5.75
CA GLY A 79 -15.21 -6.96 4.50
C GLY A 79 -14.04 -6.40 3.69
N GLU A 80 -12.82 -6.35 4.24
CA GLU A 80 -11.63 -5.81 3.59
C GLU A 80 -10.79 -6.95 3.00
N PRO A 81 -10.86 -7.18 1.66
CA PRO A 81 -10.23 -8.33 1.03
C PRO A 81 -8.70 -8.29 1.08
N GLU A 82 -8.11 -7.10 1.23
CA GLU A 82 -6.68 -6.90 1.32
C GLU A 82 -6.12 -7.05 2.76
N MET A 83 -6.99 -7.25 3.77
CA MET A 83 -6.58 -7.43 5.16
C MET A 83 -5.93 -8.80 5.35
N ILE A 84 -4.66 -8.80 5.77
CA ILE A 84 -3.94 -10.02 6.17
C ILE A 84 -4.16 -10.31 7.64
N ALA A 85 -3.94 -9.29 8.48
CA ALA A 85 -4.01 -9.42 9.92
C ALA A 85 -4.37 -8.10 10.61
N ALA A 86 -5.10 -8.20 11.71
CA ALA A 86 -5.29 -7.15 12.68
C ALA A 86 -5.08 -7.70 14.09
N ALA A 87 -4.45 -6.92 14.96
CA ALA A 87 -4.22 -7.36 16.35
C ALA A 87 -4.26 -6.16 17.31
N ILE A 88 -4.83 -6.39 18.48
CA ILE A 88 -4.87 -5.41 19.57
C ILE A 88 -3.88 -5.86 20.63
N TYR A 89 -3.03 -4.94 21.05
CA TYR A 89 -2.10 -5.10 22.15
C TYR A 89 -2.50 -4.19 23.30
N ASN A 90 -2.43 -4.69 24.53
CA ASN A 90 -2.69 -3.87 25.72
C ASN A 90 -1.53 -2.90 26.03
N GLU A 91 -1.65 -2.11 27.09
CA GLU A 91 -0.62 -1.15 27.53
C GLU A 91 0.73 -1.80 27.86
N ASN A 92 0.74 -3.09 28.21
CA ASN A 92 1.94 -3.88 28.50
C ASN A 92 2.57 -4.51 27.25
N GLY A 93 1.98 -4.28 26.07
CA GLY A 93 2.43 -4.88 24.82
C GLY A 93 2.02 -6.35 24.63
N HIS A 94 1.17 -6.91 25.48
CA HIS A 94 0.65 -8.26 25.33
C HIS A 94 -0.51 -8.29 24.34
N LEU A 95 -0.53 -9.35 23.50
CA LEU A 95 -1.62 -9.59 22.56
C LEU A 95 -2.94 -9.79 23.29
N PHE A 96 -3.95 -8.96 23.00
CA PHE A 96 -5.25 -8.97 23.59
C PHE A 96 -6.32 -9.64 22.72
N ALA A 97 -6.39 -9.25 21.45
CA ALA A 97 -7.28 -9.85 20.47
C ALA A 97 -6.65 -9.80 19.08
N TYR A 98 -7.06 -10.66 18.16
CA TYR A 98 -6.55 -10.67 16.78
C TYR A 98 -7.58 -11.20 15.79
N PHE A 99 -7.39 -10.87 14.52
CA PHE A 99 -8.20 -11.29 13.39
C PHE A 99 -7.28 -11.55 12.16
N PRO A 100 -7.56 -12.57 11.32
CA PRO A 100 -8.59 -13.59 11.47
C PRO A 100 -8.22 -14.65 12.52
N GLU A 101 -9.20 -15.31 13.08
CA GLU A 101 -8.98 -16.37 14.10
C GLU A 101 -8.16 -17.55 13.60
N THR A 102 -8.15 -17.77 12.28
CA THR A 102 -7.34 -18.80 11.61
C THR A 102 -5.85 -18.46 11.56
N LEU A 103 -5.49 -17.20 11.88
CA LEU A 103 -4.10 -16.76 11.85
C LEU A 103 -3.33 -17.36 13.00
N ASN A 104 -2.10 -17.87 12.71
CA ASN A 104 -1.19 -18.27 13.77
C ASN A 104 -0.66 -17.04 14.51
N PRO A 105 -0.94 -16.88 15.82
CA PRO A 105 -0.48 -15.72 16.60
C PRO A 105 1.06 -15.51 16.58
N ALA A 106 1.83 -16.59 16.34
CA ALA A 106 3.28 -16.50 16.24
C ALA A 106 3.78 -15.69 15.02
N LYS A 107 2.91 -15.42 14.04
CA LYS A 107 3.22 -14.57 12.89
C LYS A 107 3.02 -13.08 13.18
N LEU A 108 2.28 -12.76 14.24
CA LEU A 108 2.10 -11.38 14.67
C LEU A 108 3.34 -10.86 15.40
N PRO A 109 3.60 -9.54 15.35
CA PRO A 109 4.68 -8.95 16.15
C PRO A 109 4.57 -9.33 17.62
N ALA A 110 5.64 -9.77 18.23
CA ALA A 110 5.65 -10.19 19.64
C ALA A 110 5.34 -9.03 20.60
N THR A 111 5.62 -7.80 20.19
CA THR A 111 5.37 -6.58 20.96
C THR A 111 4.91 -5.45 20.05
N ALA A 112 4.18 -4.49 20.62
CA ALA A 112 3.82 -3.27 19.91
C ALA A 112 5.08 -2.53 19.43
N GLY A 113 5.09 -2.21 18.14
CA GLY A 113 6.16 -1.48 17.48
C GLY A 113 5.94 0.03 17.52
N ARG A 114 6.70 0.76 16.67
CA ARG A 114 6.53 2.21 16.51
C ARG A 114 5.17 2.54 15.88
N GLU A 115 4.54 3.60 16.32
CA GLU A 115 3.29 4.17 15.80
C GLU A 115 3.50 4.71 14.38
N ARG A 116 3.69 3.81 13.40
CA ARG A 116 3.91 4.17 12.00
C ARG A 116 3.62 3.02 11.07
N TYR A 117 2.94 3.34 9.95
CA TYR A 117 2.76 2.40 8.85
C TYR A 117 3.99 2.38 7.95
N GLN A 118 4.47 1.20 7.61
CA GLN A 118 5.62 0.99 6.74
C GLN A 118 5.32 -0.09 5.70
N PHE A 119 5.83 0.12 4.49
CA PHE A 119 5.79 -0.90 3.45
C PHE A 119 6.98 -1.85 3.59
N VAL A 120 6.67 -3.13 3.65
CA VAL A 120 7.64 -4.22 3.55
C VAL A 120 7.30 -5.00 2.28
N GLY A 121 7.97 -4.68 1.19
CA GLY A 121 7.60 -5.18 -0.14
C GLY A 121 6.21 -4.67 -0.57
N THR A 122 5.29 -5.60 -0.79
CA THR A 122 3.89 -5.33 -1.14
C THR A 122 2.94 -5.33 0.06
N THR A 123 3.44 -5.51 1.26
CA THR A 123 2.65 -5.50 2.48
C THR A 123 2.80 -4.16 3.18
N LEU A 124 1.69 -3.55 3.57
CA LEU A 124 1.66 -2.36 4.42
C LEU A 124 1.30 -2.79 5.83
N ALA A 125 2.21 -2.61 6.77
CA ALA A 125 1.99 -2.95 8.17
C ALA A 125 2.32 -1.77 9.08
N GLY A 126 1.61 -1.67 10.20
CA GLY A 126 1.88 -0.60 11.16
C GLY A 126 1.03 -0.68 12.42
N PHE A 127 1.33 0.22 13.33
CA PHE A 127 0.67 0.36 14.62
C PHE A 127 -0.03 1.70 14.75
N GLU A 128 -1.26 1.66 15.27
CA GLU A 128 -2.06 2.84 15.64
C GLU A 128 -2.29 2.83 17.15
N PRO A 129 -2.06 3.95 17.87
CA PRO A 129 -2.29 3.97 19.32
C PRO A 129 -3.78 4.01 19.64
N ILE A 130 -4.20 3.17 20.58
CA ILE A 130 -5.56 3.20 21.15
C ILE A 130 -5.52 4.13 22.34
N ARG A 131 -6.12 5.32 22.20
CA ARG A 131 -6.08 6.37 23.20
C ARG A 131 -7.47 6.69 23.74
N VAL A 132 -7.53 6.96 25.04
CA VAL A 132 -8.71 7.55 25.70
C VAL A 132 -8.25 8.81 26.42
N ARG A 133 -8.71 9.98 25.94
CA ARG A 133 -8.20 11.29 26.34
C ARG A 133 -6.68 11.35 26.13
N ASP A 134 -5.90 11.54 27.19
CA ASP A 134 -4.43 11.65 27.14
C ASP A 134 -3.70 10.34 27.50
N ARG A 135 -4.43 9.24 27.72
CA ARG A 135 -3.84 7.95 28.08
C ARG A 135 -3.87 6.98 26.92
N THR A 136 -2.73 6.38 26.59
CA THR A 136 -2.65 5.25 25.66
C THR A 136 -2.97 3.96 26.42
N LEU A 137 -4.02 3.27 25.99
CA LEU A 137 -4.47 2.00 26.56
C LEU A 137 -3.82 0.80 25.88
N GLY A 138 -3.31 0.98 24.66
CA GLY A 138 -2.71 -0.07 23.90
C GLY A 138 -2.46 0.34 22.47
N HIS A 139 -2.21 -0.64 21.59
CA HIS A 139 -1.91 -0.42 20.19
C HIS A 139 -2.69 -1.38 19.31
N LEU A 140 -3.20 -0.87 18.21
CA LEU A 140 -3.80 -1.65 17.14
C LEU A 140 -2.75 -1.89 16.05
N TYR A 141 -2.48 -3.13 15.72
CA TYR A 141 -1.67 -3.54 14.58
C TYR A 141 -2.57 -3.85 13.39
N LEU A 142 -2.22 -3.35 12.23
CA LEU A 142 -2.90 -3.65 10.97
C LEU A 142 -1.87 -4.06 9.93
N GLU A 143 -2.21 -5.09 9.15
CA GLU A 143 -1.39 -5.61 8.05
C GLU A 143 -2.24 -5.85 6.81
N PHE A 144 -1.87 -5.19 5.69
CA PHE A 144 -2.57 -5.23 4.42
C PHE A 144 -1.69 -5.75 3.30
N ASP A 145 -2.23 -6.61 2.45
CA ASP A 145 -1.60 -7.00 1.19
C ASP A 145 -2.02 -6.05 0.06
N THR A 146 -1.06 -5.30 -0.44
CA THR A 146 -1.27 -4.39 -1.57
C THR A 146 -0.89 -5.01 -2.92
N SER A 147 -0.47 -6.28 -2.94
CA SER A 147 0.05 -6.96 -4.15
C SER A 147 -0.98 -7.02 -5.28
N GLY A 148 -2.25 -7.30 -4.95
CA GLY A 148 -3.35 -7.34 -5.90
C GLY A 148 -3.57 -5.99 -6.56
N ILE A 149 -3.62 -4.94 -5.77
CA ILE A 149 -3.85 -3.57 -6.22
C ILE A 149 -2.66 -3.09 -7.09
N VAL A 150 -1.43 -3.32 -6.63
CA VAL A 150 -0.21 -2.96 -7.39
C VAL A 150 -0.18 -3.70 -8.73
N ARG A 151 -0.52 -4.98 -8.75
CA ARG A 151 -0.55 -5.78 -9.99
C ARG A 151 -1.59 -5.25 -10.98
N ALA A 152 -2.83 -4.99 -10.54
CA ALA A 152 -3.88 -4.41 -11.37
C ALA A 152 -3.45 -3.07 -11.96
N TRP A 153 -2.87 -2.20 -11.15
CA TRP A 153 -2.36 -0.90 -11.56
C TRP A 153 -1.23 -0.99 -12.61
N ILE A 154 -0.27 -1.93 -12.44
CA ILE A 154 0.80 -2.16 -13.44
C ILE A 154 0.20 -2.60 -14.77
N TRP A 155 -0.76 -3.54 -14.76
CA TRP A 155 -1.40 -4.03 -15.98
C TRP A 155 -2.18 -2.94 -16.73
N ASP A 156 -2.92 -2.10 -16.03
CA ASP A 156 -3.68 -1.00 -16.65
C ASP A 156 -2.75 0.09 -17.20
N SER A 157 -1.70 0.42 -16.47
CA SER A 157 -0.66 1.34 -16.94
C SER A 157 0.08 0.81 -18.18
N ALA A 158 0.33 -0.50 -18.26
CA ALA A 158 0.95 -1.14 -19.42
C ALA A 158 0.04 -1.10 -20.66
N LYS A 159 -1.26 -1.37 -20.52
CA LYS A 159 -2.24 -1.28 -21.61
C LYS A 159 -2.31 0.13 -22.19
N ILE A 160 -2.36 1.16 -21.34
CA ILE A 160 -2.37 2.57 -21.79
C ILE A 160 -1.07 2.89 -22.53
N GLY A 161 0.09 2.47 -22.02
CA GLY A 161 1.38 2.66 -22.68
C GLY A 161 1.44 2.01 -24.06
N LEU A 162 0.91 0.79 -24.18
CA LEU A 162 0.87 0.06 -25.45
C LEU A 162 -0.08 0.73 -26.47
N ALA A 163 -1.23 1.21 -26.03
CA ALA A 163 -2.20 1.93 -26.87
C ALA A 163 -1.60 3.23 -27.42
N VAL A 164 -0.92 4.02 -26.57
CA VAL A 164 -0.25 5.25 -26.97
C VAL A 164 0.89 4.97 -27.96
N MET A 165 1.69 3.92 -27.72
CA MET A 165 2.77 3.53 -28.65
C MET A 165 2.22 3.05 -30.00
N GLY A 166 1.11 2.31 -30.00
CA GLY A 166 0.43 1.90 -31.23
C GLY A 166 -0.13 3.07 -32.03
N ALA A 167 -0.68 4.10 -31.39
CA ALA A 167 -1.19 5.30 -32.03
C ALA A 167 -0.10 6.16 -32.70
N ILE A 168 1.16 6.08 -32.22
CA ILE A 168 2.30 6.82 -32.80
C ILE A 168 2.90 6.11 -33.99
N LEU A 169 2.74 4.79 -34.07
CA LEU A 169 3.28 3.97 -35.18
C LEU A 169 2.34 3.92 -36.42
N LEU A 170 1.12 4.40 -36.30
CA LEU A 170 0.14 4.58 -37.36
C LEU A 170 0.21 5.96 -38.02
#